data_a2f717e3f5fcf4828ec08acc71c7ecbe
#
_entry.id   a2f717e3f5fcf4828ec08acc71c7ecbe
#
_cell.length_a   1.000
_cell.length_b   1.000
_cell.length_c   1.000
_cell.angle_alpha   90.00
_cell.angle_beta   90.00
_cell.angle_gamma   90.00
#
_symmetry.space_group_name_H-M   'P 1'
#
loop_
_entity.id
_entity.type
_entity.pdbx_description
1 polymer ?
#
loop_
_entity_poly.entity_id
_entity_poly.type
_entity_poly.pdbx_seq_one_letter_code
_entity_poly.pdbx_strand_id
1 'polypeptide(L)'
;HAQLPQIPRLPASSSADIQGEINHRLEDARAQVEDFSSQAFPHTTSGKKAPAAPAPKKPQPRSEDGVDCANCVAITYDDGPGAETNRLLDKLKAKNAHASFMVLAPNAYQHPELLKRMKAEGHTIGNHTKSHRQLNTLSYDQVSQEIDAGNAAIKKATGQGTRWVRPPYGATNATVDQATRDKGVSQALWDVDTVDWKDRNSDHVCSAAVQGARAGSIVLMHDIHPTTVDAADCVIDGLRAKGLEPVSLDRLLRTPVAGKRYYARG
;
A
#
# COMPACT_ATOMS: atom_id res chain seq x y z
N HIS A 1 19.57 -0.84 19.16
CA HIS A 1 18.31 -1.47 18.77
C HIS A 1 17.36 -0.40 18.40
N ALA A 2 17.32 -0.14 17.14
CA ALA A 2 16.22 0.59 16.61
C ALA A 2 15.01 -0.32 16.75
N GLN A 3 14.43 -0.33 17.90
CA GLN A 3 13.12 -0.82 17.96
C GLN A 3 12.29 0.11 17.15
N LEU A 4 11.74 -0.46 16.18
CA LEU A 4 10.77 0.17 15.36
C LEU A 4 9.60 0.43 16.25
N PRO A 5 9.42 1.67 16.66
CA PRO A 5 8.41 1.95 17.66
C PRO A 5 7.02 1.64 17.15
N GLN A 6 6.90 1.46 15.85
CA GLN A 6 5.62 1.18 15.24
C GLN A 6 5.51 -0.23 14.76
N ILE A 7 6.59 -0.94 14.78
CA ILE A 7 6.47 -2.34 14.59
C ILE A 7 6.06 -2.87 15.92
N PRO A 8 4.78 -3.02 16.05
CA PRO A 8 4.26 -3.51 17.24
C PRO A 8 4.88 -4.83 17.40
N ARG A 9 5.91 -4.69 17.75
CA ARG A 9 6.28 -5.63 18.15
C ARG A 9 6.22 -6.73 17.63
N LEU A 10 6.52 -6.89 16.88
CA LEU A 10 6.89 -8.20 16.55
C LEU A 10 8.04 -8.54 17.44
N PRO A 11 7.82 -8.95 18.60
CA PRO A 11 8.81 -9.76 19.23
C PRO A 11 8.93 -10.90 18.24
N ALA A 12 9.91 -10.80 17.42
CA ALA A 12 10.17 -11.68 16.31
C ALA A 12 10.24 -13.15 16.73
N SER A 13 10.10 -13.42 17.99
CA SER A 13 10.28 -14.72 18.61
C SER A 13 9.02 -15.34 19.17
N SER A 14 7.90 -14.63 19.14
CA SER A 14 6.66 -15.23 19.62
C SER A 14 6.04 -16.09 18.52
N SER A 15 5.99 -17.39 18.73
CA SER A 15 5.27 -18.28 17.82
C SER A 15 3.78 -17.96 17.74
N ALA A 16 3.20 -17.33 18.75
CA ALA A 16 1.82 -16.86 18.73
C ALA A 16 1.63 -15.70 17.74
N ASP A 17 2.59 -14.77 17.65
CA ASP A 17 2.52 -13.65 16.70
C ASP A 17 2.69 -14.13 15.26
N ILE A 18 3.61 -15.07 15.05
CA ILE A 18 3.83 -15.70 13.74
C ILE A 18 2.57 -16.47 13.31
N GLN A 19 1.93 -17.18 14.24
CA GLN A 19 0.71 -17.92 13.94
C GLN A 19 -0.45 -16.97 13.64
N GLY A 20 -0.55 -15.86 14.34
CA GLY A 20 -1.53 -14.82 14.07
C GLY A 20 -1.38 -14.25 12.66
N GLU A 21 -0.16 -13.99 12.25
CA GLU A 21 0.14 -13.49 10.90
C GLU A 21 -0.13 -14.53 9.81
N ILE A 22 0.17 -15.80 10.07
CA ILE A 22 -0.17 -16.87 9.14
C ILE A 22 -1.69 -16.98 9.00
N ASN A 23 -2.42 -16.95 10.09
CA ASN A 23 -3.87 -17.02 10.07
C ASN A 23 -4.48 -15.83 9.35
N HIS A 24 -3.96 -14.63 9.60
CA HIS A 24 -4.37 -13.42 8.89
C HIS A 24 -4.18 -13.59 7.38
N ARG A 25 -3.05 -14.10 6.94
CA ARG A 25 -2.81 -14.31 5.52
C ARG A 25 -3.72 -15.34 4.89
N LEU A 26 -4.06 -16.39 5.61
CA LEU A 26 -5.02 -17.40 5.14
C LEU A 26 -6.42 -16.81 5.01
N GLU A 27 -6.81 -15.95 5.95
CA GLU A 27 -8.07 -15.22 5.87
C GLU A 27 -8.10 -14.26 4.71
N ASP A 28 -7.01 -13.53 4.47
CA ASP A 28 -6.87 -12.63 3.34
C ASP A 28 -6.98 -13.36 2.02
N ALA A 29 -6.33 -14.51 1.89
CA ALA A 29 -6.42 -15.35 0.71
C ALA A 29 -7.86 -15.82 0.46
N ARG A 30 -8.59 -16.19 1.52
CA ARG A 30 -10.00 -16.58 1.42
C ARG A 30 -10.86 -15.41 1.00
N ALA A 31 -10.68 -14.24 1.61
CA ALA A 31 -11.41 -13.04 1.26
C ALA A 31 -11.22 -12.66 -0.21
N GLN A 32 -10.00 -12.76 -0.72
CA GLN A 32 -9.69 -12.51 -2.13
C GLN A 32 -10.43 -13.48 -3.06
N VAL A 33 -10.52 -14.76 -2.70
CA VAL A 33 -11.23 -15.76 -3.50
C VAL A 33 -12.74 -15.51 -3.50
N GLU A 34 -13.30 -15.19 -2.33
CA GLU A 34 -14.72 -14.87 -2.21
C GLU A 34 -15.09 -13.63 -3.01
N ASP A 35 -14.30 -12.59 -2.91
CA ASP A 35 -14.51 -11.34 -3.65
C ASP A 35 -14.38 -11.54 -5.15
N PHE A 36 -13.41 -12.34 -5.58
CA PHE A 36 -13.28 -12.69 -7.00
C PHE A 36 -14.52 -13.40 -7.53
N SER A 37 -15.08 -14.31 -6.75
CA SER A 37 -16.31 -15.03 -7.13
C SER A 37 -17.51 -14.09 -7.22
N SER A 38 -17.62 -13.11 -6.32
CA SER A 38 -18.72 -12.13 -6.35
C SER A 38 -18.58 -11.13 -7.50
N GLN A 39 -17.37 -10.82 -7.94
CA GLN A 39 -17.13 -9.90 -9.05
C GLN A 39 -17.34 -10.53 -10.44
N ALA A 40 -17.34 -11.86 -10.54
CA ALA A 40 -17.62 -12.57 -11.80
C ALA A 40 -19.05 -12.37 -12.31
N PHE A 41 -19.94 -11.86 -11.49
CA PHE A 41 -21.31 -11.52 -11.86
C PHE A 41 -21.54 -10.03 -11.62
N PRO A 42 -21.24 -9.17 -12.59
CA PRO A 42 -21.54 -7.76 -12.45
C PRO A 42 -23.04 -7.61 -12.26
N HIS A 43 -23.45 -7.05 -11.14
CA HIS A 43 -24.80 -6.60 -10.99
C HIS A 43 -25.05 -5.49 -12.00
N THR A 44 -25.70 -5.82 -13.09
CA THR A 44 -26.26 -4.81 -13.94
C THR A 44 -27.42 -4.19 -13.19
N THR A 45 -27.15 -3.15 -12.45
CA THR A 45 -28.20 -2.25 -12.03
C THR A 45 -28.64 -1.51 -13.28
N SER A 46 -29.76 -1.93 -13.83
CA SER A 46 -30.47 -1.14 -14.82
C SER A 46 -31.09 0.08 -14.11
N GLY A 47 -30.25 0.97 -13.67
CA GLY A 47 -30.70 2.29 -13.22
C GLY A 47 -31.14 3.07 -14.46
N LYS A 48 -32.37 3.55 -14.47
CA LYS A 48 -32.80 4.54 -15.46
C LYS A 48 -31.79 5.68 -15.44
N LYS A 49 -31.09 5.82 -16.54
CA LYS A 49 -30.17 6.91 -16.75
C LYS A 49 -30.93 8.22 -16.66
N ALA A 50 -30.72 8.98 -15.60
CA ALA A 50 -31.17 10.37 -15.58
C ALA A 50 -30.54 11.10 -16.78
N PRO A 51 -31.24 12.04 -17.43
CA PRO A 51 -30.67 12.80 -18.54
C PRO A 51 -29.41 13.49 -18.03
N ALA A 52 -28.29 13.15 -18.63
CA ALA A 52 -26.99 13.60 -18.23
C ALA A 52 -26.90 15.12 -18.42
N ALA A 53 -26.68 15.85 -17.31
CA ALA A 53 -25.92 17.08 -17.38
C ALA A 53 -24.61 16.80 -18.15
N PRO A 54 -24.06 17.76 -18.93
CA PRO A 54 -22.81 17.54 -19.64
C PRO A 54 -21.80 16.95 -18.65
N ALA A 55 -21.29 15.77 -18.95
CA ALA A 55 -20.39 15.06 -18.09
C ALA A 55 -19.27 16.04 -17.68
N PRO A 56 -19.02 16.25 -16.38
CA PRO A 56 -17.86 17.03 -16.00
C PRO A 56 -16.67 16.38 -16.67
N LYS A 57 -15.83 17.17 -17.32
CA LYS A 57 -14.57 16.68 -17.90
C LYS A 57 -13.93 15.82 -16.85
N LYS A 58 -13.69 14.52 -17.17
CA LYS A 58 -12.97 13.64 -16.26
C LYS A 58 -11.77 14.41 -15.76
N PRO A 59 -11.62 14.61 -14.43
CA PRO A 59 -10.45 15.29 -13.94
C PRO A 59 -9.24 14.54 -14.45
N GLN A 60 -8.39 15.21 -15.18
CA GLN A 60 -7.07 14.69 -15.54
C GLN A 60 -6.38 14.30 -14.23
N PRO A 61 -5.67 13.15 -14.18
CA PRO A 61 -4.88 12.83 -12.99
C PRO A 61 -4.02 14.05 -12.68
N ARG A 62 -4.24 14.61 -11.51
CA ARG A 62 -3.53 15.82 -11.10
C ARG A 62 -2.07 15.44 -10.92
N SER A 63 -1.18 16.09 -11.67
CA SER A 63 0.24 15.95 -11.42
C SER A 63 0.53 16.43 -9.99
N GLU A 64 1.18 15.59 -9.19
CA GLU A 64 1.59 15.94 -7.84
C GLU A 64 2.73 16.96 -7.79
N ASP A 65 3.36 17.27 -8.93
CA ASP A 65 4.52 18.15 -9.00
C ASP A 65 4.24 19.57 -8.51
N GLY A 66 3.00 20.04 -8.67
CA GLY A 66 2.59 21.35 -8.21
C GLY A 66 2.01 21.39 -6.80
N VAL A 67 1.91 20.26 -6.10
CA VAL A 67 1.34 20.19 -4.77
C VAL A 67 2.35 20.68 -3.73
N ASP A 68 1.94 21.64 -2.90
CA ASP A 68 2.72 22.04 -1.72
C ASP A 68 2.67 20.90 -0.69
N CYS A 69 3.82 20.31 -0.40
CA CYS A 69 3.93 19.18 0.49
C CYS A 69 4.35 19.51 1.92
N ALA A 70 4.17 20.74 2.37
CA ALA A 70 4.38 21.04 3.79
C ALA A 70 3.52 20.11 4.68
N ASN A 71 2.30 19.81 4.25
CA ASN A 71 1.33 19.01 4.99
C ASN A 71 0.90 17.74 4.23
N CYS A 72 1.82 17.10 3.52
CA CYS A 72 1.53 15.85 2.82
C CYS A 72 1.62 14.64 3.75
N VAL A 73 0.83 13.62 3.41
CA VAL A 73 0.88 12.28 4.03
C VAL A 73 0.84 11.21 2.94
N ALA A 74 1.41 10.06 3.20
CA ALA A 74 1.31 8.91 2.32
C ALA A 74 0.37 7.88 2.90
N ILE A 75 -0.75 7.62 2.23
CA ILE A 75 -1.60 6.46 2.51
C ILE A 75 -1.10 5.30 1.68
N THR A 76 -0.86 4.16 2.33
CA THR A 76 -0.23 3.01 1.69
C THR A 76 -1.05 1.75 1.91
N TYR A 77 -1.02 0.85 0.91
CA TYR A 77 -1.81 -0.36 0.89
C TYR A 77 -0.93 -1.55 0.52
N ASP A 78 -0.87 -2.54 1.40
CA ASP A 78 -0.03 -3.73 1.25
C ASP A 78 -0.82 -4.95 0.76
N ASP A 79 -0.11 -5.92 0.26
CA ASP A 79 -0.52 -7.30 -0.07
C ASP A 79 -1.27 -7.46 -1.39
N GLY A 80 -1.70 -6.39 -2.02
CA GLY A 80 -2.36 -6.47 -3.33
C GLY A 80 -1.40 -6.67 -4.50
N PRO A 81 -1.90 -6.48 -5.72
CA PRO A 81 -3.28 -6.18 -6.06
C PRO A 81 -4.20 -7.39 -5.89
N GLY A 82 -5.47 -7.11 -5.65
CA GLY A 82 -6.50 -8.13 -5.49
C GLY A 82 -7.87 -7.66 -6.01
N ALA A 83 -8.91 -8.38 -5.64
CA ALA A 83 -10.28 -8.16 -6.10
C ALA A 83 -10.81 -6.74 -5.79
N GLU A 84 -10.35 -6.12 -4.71
CA GLU A 84 -10.82 -4.80 -4.28
C GLU A 84 -9.98 -3.64 -4.82
N THR A 85 -8.87 -3.91 -5.46
CA THR A 85 -7.92 -2.86 -5.87
C THR A 85 -8.53 -1.92 -6.92
N ASN A 86 -9.28 -2.42 -7.90
CA ASN A 86 -9.94 -1.57 -8.87
C ASN A 86 -10.91 -0.58 -8.22
N ARG A 87 -11.70 -1.05 -7.26
CA ARG A 87 -12.65 -0.19 -6.53
C ARG A 87 -11.93 0.90 -5.74
N LEU A 88 -10.80 0.57 -5.12
CA LEU A 88 -9.96 1.56 -4.45
C LEU A 88 -9.40 2.58 -5.43
N LEU A 89 -8.90 2.14 -6.56
CA LEU A 89 -8.38 3.03 -7.60
C LEU A 89 -9.47 3.98 -8.13
N ASP A 90 -10.70 3.50 -8.30
CA ASP A 90 -11.84 4.33 -8.69
C ASP A 90 -12.11 5.43 -7.65
N LYS A 91 -12.08 5.09 -6.37
CA LYS A 91 -12.28 6.06 -5.27
C LYS A 91 -11.18 7.11 -5.22
N LEU A 92 -9.93 6.69 -5.33
CA LEU A 92 -8.79 7.60 -5.36
C LEU A 92 -8.88 8.57 -6.54
N LYS A 93 -9.24 8.06 -7.71
CA LYS A 93 -9.41 8.87 -8.92
C LYS A 93 -10.56 9.88 -8.77
N ALA A 94 -11.70 9.45 -8.23
CA ALA A 94 -12.85 10.31 -8.01
C ALA A 94 -12.54 11.46 -7.02
N LYS A 95 -11.68 11.21 -6.05
CA LYS A 95 -11.25 12.20 -5.06
C LYS A 95 -9.98 12.96 -5.49
N ASN A 96 -9.42 12.63 -6.63
CA ASN A 96 -8.15 13.19 -7.09
C ASN A 96 -7.04 13.05 -6.03
N ALA A 97 -7.00 11.91 -5.40
CA ALA A 97 -6.04 11.55 -4.36
C ALA A 97 -5.06 10.51 -4.88
N HIS A 98 -3.87 10.49 -4.31
CA HIS A 98 -2.82 9.55 -4.67
C HIS A 98 -2.44 8.70 -3.47
N ALA A 99 -2.01 7.48 -3.74
CA ALA A 99 -1.62 6.51 -2.75
C ALA A 99 -0.38 5.73 -3.19
N SER A 100 0.05 4.80 -2.38
CA SER A 100 1.13 3.88 -2.71
C SER A 100 0.68 2.45 -2.46
N PHE A 101 1.06 1.56 -3.36
CA PHE A 101 0.69 0.15 -3.33
C PHE A 101 1.94 -0.69 -3.20
N MET A 102 2.07 -1.41 -2.08
CA MET A 102 3.17 -2.34 -1.83
C MET A 102 2.72 -3.73 -2.25
N VAL A 103 3.12 -4.13 -3.46
CA VAL A 103 2.57 -5.31 -4.12
C VAL A 103 3.40 -6.56 -3.84
N LEU A 104 2.73 -7.69 -3.65
CA LEU A 104 3.34 -9.01 -3.64
C LEU A 104 3.58 -9.48 -5.07
N ALA A 105 4.75 -10.07 -5.33
CA ALA A 105 5.12 -10.50 -6.68
C ALA A 105 4.09 -11.40 -7.34
N PRO A 106 3.55 -12.45 -6.68
CA PRO A 106 2.53 -13.29 -7.30
C PRO A 106 1.29 -12.52 -7.74
N ASN A 107 0.83 -11.59 -6.93
CA ASN A 107 -0.35 -10.78 -7.25
C ASN A 107 -0.07 -9.79 -8.39
N ALA A 108 1.13 -9.25 -8.44
CA ALA A 108 1.55 -8.38 -9.55
C ALA A 108 1.60 -9.15 -10.88
N TYR A 109 2.09 -10.40 -10.86
CA TYR A 109 2.08 -11.25 -12.03
C TYR A 109 0.67 -11.65 -12.50
N GLN A 110 -0.26 -11.83 -11.58
CA GLN A 110 -1.64 -12.15 -11.90
C GLN A 110 -2.42 -10.95 -12.45
N HIS A 111 -2.08 -9.74 -12.02
CA HIS A 111 -2.82 -8.52 -12.33
C HIS A 111 -1.91 -7.40 -12.83
N PRO A 112 -1.14 -7.63 -13.90
CA PRO A 112 -0.25 -6.58 -14.43
C PRO A 112 -1.02 -5.35 -14.90
N GLU A 113 -2.26 -5.51 -15.36
CA GLU A 113 -3.13 -4.42 -15.78
C GLU A 113 -3.42 -3.45 -14.62
N LEU A 114 -3.51 -3.94 -13.38
CA LEU A 114 -3.73 -3.08 -12.22
C LEU A 114 -2.49 -2.26 -11.89
N LEU A 115 -1.29 -2.83 -12.04
CA LEU A 115 -0.05 -2.08 -11.87
C LEU A 115 0.09 -0.99 -12.94
N LYS A 116 -0.28 -1.28 -14.18
CA LYS A 116 -0.29 -0.27 -15.25
C LYS A 116 -1.25 0.86 -14.92
N ARG A 117 -2.43 0.53 -14.40
CA ARG A 117 -3.43 1.51 -13.96
C ARG A 117 -2.89 2.36 -12.81
N MET A 118 -2.31 1.74 -11.78
CA MET A 118 -1.71 2.46 -10.66
C MET A 118 -0.71 3.50 -11.14
N LYS A 119 0.19 3.09 -12.04
CA LYS A 119 1.20 3.99 -12.60
C LYS A 119 0.58 5.12 -13.42
N ALA A 120 -0.35 4.79 -14.30
CA ALA A 120 -1.00 5.77 -15.16
C ALA A 120 -1.77 6.84 -14.35
N GLU A 121 -2.29 6.46 -13.18
CA GLU A 121 -3.05 7.34 -12.30
C GLU A 121 -2.19 8.02 -11.22
N GLY A 122 -0.88 7.89 -11.29
CA GLY A 122 0.06 8.67 -10.48
C GLY A 122 0.36 8.11 -9.10
N HIS A 123 0.09 6.81 -8.88
CA HIS A 123 0.40 6.15 -7.61
C HIS A 123 1.82 5.60 -7.60
N THR A 124 2.43 5.51 -6.43
CA THR A 124 3.68 4.78 -6.24
C THR A 124 3.40 3.28 -6.17
N ILE A 125 4.21 2.49 -6.85
CA ILE A 125 4.22 1.04 -6.70
C ILE A 125 5.50 0.65 -5.99
N GLY A 126 5.38 -0.02 -4.87
CA GLY A 126 6.50 -0.54 -4.10
C GLY A 126 6.47 -2.07 -4.06
N ASN A 127 7.60 -2.62 -3.68
CA ASN A 127 7.85 -4.06 -3.62
C ASN A 127 7.58 -4.58 -2.21
N HIS A 128 6.64 -5.52 -2.07
CA HIS A 128 6.35 -6.17 -0.79
C HIS A 128 6.82 -7.62 -0.74
N THR A 129 7.82 -7.96 -1.55
CA THR A 129 8.50 -9.25 -1.67
C THR A 129 7.72 -10.29 -2.48
N LYS A 130 8.32 -11.49 -2.59
CA LYS A 130 7.73 -12.63 -3.31
C LYS A 130 6.68 -13.34 -2.47
N SER A 131 7.04 -13.73 -1.25
CA SER A 131 6.25 -14.67 -0.46
C SER A 131 5.92 -14.16 0.95
N HIS A 132 6.12 -12.88 1.19
CA HIS A 132 5.80 -12.21 2.46
C HIS A 132 6.49 -12.86 3.67
N ARG A 133 7.74 -13.29 3.48
CA ARG A 133 8.53 -13.88 4.56
C ARG A 133 9.09 -12.78 5.47
N GLN A 134 9.31 -13.13 6.71
CA GLN A 134 9.97 -12.25 7.67
C GLN A 134 11.46 -12.13 7.33
N LEU A 135 11.85 -11.05 6.65
CA LEU A 135 13.18 -10.92 6.03
C LEU A 135 14.34 -10.94 7.02
N ASN A 136 14.13 -10.50 8.26
CA ASN A 136 15.18 -10.49 9.28
C ASN A 136 15.53 -11.88 9.82
N THR A 137 14.85 -12.92 9.36
CA THR A 137 15.17 -14.33 9.67
C THR A 137 15.90 -15.04 8.53
N LEU A 138 16.11 -14.35 7.42
CA LEU A 138 16.67 -14.92 6.19
C LEU A 138 18.14 -14.54 6.01
N SER A 139 18.86 -15.35 5.23
CA SER A 139 20.19 -15.00 4.76
C SER A 139 20.13 -13.86 3.76
N TYR A 140 21.26 -13.21 3.51
CA TYR A 140 21.38 -12.17 2.47
C TYR A 140 20.86 -12.67 1.12
N ASP A 141 21.25 -13.87 0.68
CA ASP A 141 20.82 -14.41 -0.61
C ASP A 141 19.32 -14.65 -0.67
N GLN A 142 18.72 -15.13 0.41
CA GLN A 142 17.27 -15.32 0.50
C GLN A 142 16.53 -13.99 0.48
N VAL A 143 17.01 -12.99 1.22
CA VAL A 143 16.46 -11.62 1.19
C VAL A 143 16.55 -11.07 -0.23
N SER A 144 17.71 -11.22 -0.86
CA SER A 144 17.96 -10.77 -2.23
C SER A 144 16.96 -11.38 -3.22
N GLN A 145 16.72 -12.68 -3.15
CA GLN A 145 15.77 -13.38 -4.02
C GLN A 145 14.33 -12.89 -3.81
N GLU A 146 13.92 -12.67 -2.56
CA GLU A 146 12.59 -12.16 -2.24
C GLU A 146 12.37 -10.77 -2.83
N ILE A 147 13.36 -9.90 -2.74
CA ILE A 147 13.29 -8.54 -3.28
C ILE A 147 13.35 -8.56 -4.81
N ASP A 148 14.27 -9.34 -5.39
CA ASP A 148 14.42 -9.43 -6.85
C ASP A 148 13.13 -9.87 -7.53
N ALA A 149 12.41 -10.81 -6.95
CA ALA A 149 11.14 -11.29 -7.50
C ALA A 149 10.09 -10.16 -7.57
N GLY A 150 9.95 -9.36 -6.53
CA GLY A 150 9.04 -8.23 -6.52
C GLY A 150 9.43 -7.13 -7.51
N ASN A 151 10.72 -6.81 -7.57
CA ASN A 151 11.24 -5.83 -8.53
C ASN A 151 10.99 -6.28 -9.98
N ALA A 152 11.22 -7.56 -10.27
CA ALA A 152 10.99 -8.12 -11.59
C ALA A 152 9.52 -8.09 -12.00
N ALA A 153 8.62 -8.40 -11.08
CA ALA A 153 7.17 -8.37 -11.32
C ALA A 153 6.68 -6.95 -11.65
N ILE A 154 7.15 -5.96 -10.91
CA ILE A 154 6.79 -4.55 -11.14
C ILE A 154 7.34 -4.08 -12.49
N LYS A 155 8.59 -4.36 -12.78
CA LYS A 155 9.22 -3.97 -14.04
C LYS A 155 8.57 -4.62 -15.25
N LYS A 156 8.20 -5.90 -15.13
CA LYS A 156 7.50 -6.61 -16.20
C LYS A 156 6.15 -5.98 -16.50
N ALA A 157 5.41 -5.59 -15.47
CA ALA A 157 4.09 -5.00 -15.63
C ALA A 157 4.13 -3.57 -16.17
N THR A 158 5.07 -2.75 -15.70
CA THR A 158 5.07 -1.30 -15.92
C THR A 158 6.20 -0.80 -16.83
N GLY A 159 7.18 -1.62 -17.10
CA GLY A 159 8.39 -1.21 -17.83
C GLY A 159 9.39 -0.42 -16.99
N GLN A 160 9.07 -0.12 -15.74
CA GLN A 160 9.93 0.63 -14.82
C GLN A 160 10.09 -0.10 -13.50
N GLY A 161 11.27 0.07 -12.88
CA GLY A 161 11.52 -0.42 -11.53
C GLY A 161 10.85 0.45 -10.46
N THR A 162 10.98 0.02 -9.22
CA THR A 162 10.56 0.78 -8.05
C THR A 162 11.76 1.25 -7.25
N ARG A 163 11.59 2.33 -6.49
CA ARG A 163 12.56 2.81 -5.52
C ARG A 163 12.30 2.29 -4.10
N TRP A 164 11.22 1.53 -3.91
CA TRP A 164 10.70 1.19 -2.60
C TRP A 164 10.55 -0.31 -2.40
N VAL A 165 10.93 -0.78 -1.21
CA VAL A 165 10.56 -2.09 -0.69
C VAL A 165 9.96 -1.89 0.70
N ARG A 166 8.93 -2.64 1.03
CA ARG A 166 8.41 -2.71 2.39
C ARG A 166 8.64 -4.11 2.92
N PRO A 167 9.53 -4.28 3.92
CA PRO A 167 9.72 -5.57 4.56
C PRO A 167 8.41 -6.05 5.17
N PRO A 168 8.00 -7.30 4.92
CA PRO A 168 6.82 -7.85 5.60
C PRO A 168 6.95 -7.75 7.11
N TYR A 169 5.86 -7.45 7.77
CA TYR A 169 5.77 -7.23 9.24
C TYR A 169 6.59 -6.03 9.72
N GLY A 170 7.15 -5.26 8.83
CA GLY A 170 8.13 -4.23 9.18
C GLY A 170 9.45 -4.80 9.74
N ALA A 171 9.66 -6.10 9.61
CA ALA A 171 10.83 -6.78 10.15
C ALA A 171 12.05 -6.56 9.26
N THR A 172 13.04 -5.86 9.79
CA THR A 172 14.25 -5.51 9.07
C THR A 172 15.48 -5.59 9.99
N ASN A 173 16.65 -5.63 9.41
CA ASN A 173 17.94 -5.66 10.11
C ASN A 173 19.05 -5.17 9.18
N ALA A 174 20.29 -5.25 9.66
CA ALA A 174 21.46 -4.81 8.88
C ALA A 174 21.63 -5.56 7.56
N THR A 175 21.29 -6.85 7.52
CA THR A 175 21.34 -7.64 6.28
C THR A 175 20.33 -7.15 5.25
N VAL A 176 19.12 -6.84 5.69
CA VAL A 176 18.07 -6.25 4.82
C VAL A 176 18.49 -4.86 4.36
N ASP A 177 19.03 -4.05 5.23
CA ASP A 177 19.56 -2.71 4.87
C ASP A 177 20.60 -2.83 3.76
N GLN A 178 21.55 -3.78 3.87
CA GLN A 178 22.58 -3.99 2.87
C GLN A 178 22.00 -4.49 1.54
N ALA A 179 21.08 -5.46 1.58
CA ALA A 179 20.44 -5.97 0.36
C ALA A 179 19.65 -4.88 -0.37
N THR A 180 18.92 -4.06 0.36
CA THR A 180 18.17 -2.94 -0.24
C THR A 180 19.11 -1.86 -0.80
N ARG A 181 20.19 -1.57 -0.10
CA ARG A 181 21.23 -0.64 -0.60
C ARG A 181 21.84 -1.15 -1.91
N ASP A 182 22.20 -2.42 -1.96
CA ASP A 182 22.83 -3.03 -3.14
C ASP A 182 21.89 -3.02 -4.36
N LYS A 183 20.58 -3.02 -4.12
CA LYS A 183 19.56 -3.00 -5.19
C LYS A 183 19.06 -1.61 -5.53
N GLY A 184 19.56 -0.59 -4.85
CA GLY A 184 19.18 0.79 -5.11
C GLY A 184 17.77 1.13 -4.65
N VAL A 185 17.21 0.40 -3.68
CA VAL A 185 15.88 0.65 -3.14
C VAL A 185 15.94 1.08 -1.69
N SER A 186 14.95 1.85 -1.27
CA SER A 186 14.78 2.32 0.11
C SER A 186 13.65 1.54 0.79
N GLN A 187 13.68 1.50 2.12
CA GLN A 187 12.68 0.77 2.88
C GLN A 187 11.56 1.72 3.32
N ALA A 188 10.35 1.46 2.85
CA ALA A 188 9.16 2.21 3.24
C ALA A 188 8.44 1.48 4.37
N LEU A 189 8.59 1.98 5.58
CA LEU A 189 7.90 1.50 6.76
C LEU A 189 6.71 2.42 7.05
N TRP A 190 6.31 2.60 8.28
CA TRP A 190 5.15 3.43 8.64
C TRP A 190 5.27 3.96 10.06
N ASP A 191 4.57 5.04 10.34
CA ASP A 191 4.40 5.58 11.69
C ASP A 191 2.93 5.53 12.15
N VAL A 192 2.00 5.18 11.26
CA VAL A 192 0.60 4.98 11.61
C VAL A 192 0.15 3.60 11.13
N ASP A 193 -0.22 2.75 12.06
CA ASP A 193 -0.78 1.43 11.78
C ASP A 193 -2.28 1.46 12.08
N THR A 194 -3.10 1.26 11.05
CA THR A 194 -4.56 1.22 11.21
C THR A 194 -5.07 -0.08 11.81
N VAL A 195 -4.23 -1.12 11.81
CA VAL A 195 -4.61 -2.48 12.26
C VAL A 195 -5.89 -2.97 11.57
N ASP A 196 -6.04 -2.62 10.31
CA ASP A 196 -7.26 -2.83 9.51
C ASP A 196 -7.62 -4.30 9.30
N TRP A 197 -6.63 -5.18 9.40
CA TRP A 197 -6.82 -6.61 9.26
C TRP A 197 -7.47 -7.27 10.48
N LYS A 198 -7.40 -6.62 11.65
CA LYS A 198 -7.74 -7.28 12.91
C LYS A 198 -9.26 -7.32 13.16
N ASP A 199 -9.92 -6.19 13.11
CA ASP A 199 -11.37 -6.12 13.38
C ASP A 199 -12.20 -5.86 12.12
N ARG A 200 -11.56 -5.52 11.02
CA ARG A 200 -12.19 -5.27 9.72
C ARG A 200 -13.42 -4.37 9.82
N ASN A 201 -13.22 -3.24 10.43
CA ASN A 201 -14.23 -2.23 10.64
C ASN A 201 -13.80 -0.92 9.96
N SER A 202 -14.58 -0.48 8.97
CA SER A 202 -14.25 0.71 8.17
C SER A 202 -14.14 1.98 9.02
N ASP A 203 -15.00 2.14 10.02
CA ASP A 203 -14.96 3.31 10.90
C ASP A 203 -13.68 3.34 11.73
N HIS A 204 -13.23 2.19 12.22
CA HIS A 204 -11.98 2.08 12.96
C HIS A 204 -10.76 2.36 12.06
N VAL A 205 -10.77 1.88 10.83
CA VAL A 205 -9.70 2.17 9.86
C VAL A 205 -9.61 3.66 9.62
N CYS A 206 -10.73 4.31 9.35
CA CYS A 206 -10.79 5.75 9.13
C CYS A 206 -10.31 6.53 10.37
N SER A 207 -10.83 6.21 11.54
CA SER A 207 -10.42 6.83 12.79
C SER A 207 -8.93 6.70 13.05
N ALA A 208 -8.39 5.51 12.91
CA ALA A 208 -6.96 5.25 13.15
C ALA A 208 -6.07 6.04 12.18
N ALA A 209 -6.42 6.04 10.90
CA ALA A 209 -5.68 6.78 9.88
C ALA A 209 -5.71 8.29 10.14
N VAL A 210 -6.90 8.84 10.34
CA VAL A 210 -7.11 10.29 10.47
C VAL A 210 -6.54 10.82 11.78
N GLN A 211 -6.78 10.13 12.88
CA GLN A 211 -6.28 10.57 14.20
C GLN A 211 -4.78 10.41 14.34
N GLY A 212 -4.20 9.35 13.77
CA GLY A 212 -2.79 9.07 13.87
C GLY A 212 -1.91 9.92 12.95
N ALA A 213 -2.44 10.33 11.82
CA ALA A 213 -1.64 11.01 10.79
C ALA A 213 -1.26 12.44 11.18
N ARG A 214 -0.04 12.79 10.87
CA ARG A 214 0.52 14.13 10.93
C ARG A 214 1.26 14.43 9.61
N ALA A 215 1.67 15.66 9.41
CA ALA A 215 2.48 16.01 8.24
C ALA A 215 3.71 15.09 8.14
N GLY A 216 3.88 14.46 7.00
CA GLY A 216 4.96 13.51 6.74
C GLY A 216 4.68 12.06 7.10
N SER A 217 3.53 11.75 7.68
CA SER A 217 3.19 10.37 8.07
C SER A 217 3.10 9.41 6.89
N ILE A 218 3.42 8.14 7.18
CA ILE A 218 3.17 7.00 6.30
C ILE A 218 2.17 6.10 7.01
N VAL A 219 1.02 5.88 6.39
CA VAL A 219 -0.12 5.15 6.98
C VAL A 219 -0.21 3.76 6.36
N LEU A 220 -0.22 2.73 7.20
CA LEU A 220 -0.33 1.32 6.78
C LEU A 220 -1.77 0.86 6.71
N MET A 221 -2.15 0.36 5.54
CA MET A 221 -3.42 -0.31 5.26
C MET A 221 -3.19 -1.48 4.29
N HIS A 222 -4.24 -2.24 4.02
CA HIS A 222 -4.20 -3.39 3.12
C HIS A 222 -5.41 -3.36 2.17
N ASP A 223 -5.18 -3.29 0.87
CA ASP A 223 -6.26 -3.18 -0.12
C ASP A 223 -6.94 -4.51 -0.47
N ILE A 224 -6.51 -5.59 0.16
CA ILE A 224 -7.17 -6.89 0.07
C ILE A 224 -8.42 -6.99 0.95
N HIS A 225 -8.62 -6.06 1.87
CA HIS A 225 -9.79 -6.05 2.76
C HIS A 225 -10.87 -5.11 2.23
N PRO A 226 -12.09 -5.61 1.95
CA PRO A 226 -13.20 -4.76 1.53
C PRO A 226 -13.48 -3.60 2.49
N THR A 227 -13.38 -3.84 3.79
CA THR A 227 -13.61 -2.81 4.81
C THR A 227 -12.60 -1.68 4.78
N THR A 228 -11.35 -1.97 4.43
CA THR A 228 -10.32 -0.94 4.23
C THR A 228 -10.64 -0.08 3.01
N VAL A 229 -11.05 -0.70 1.93
CA VAL A 229 -11.44 0.02 0.71
C VAL A 229 -12.71 0.83 0.94
N ASP A 230 -13.68 0.29 1.70
CA ASP A 230 -14.86 1.06 2.11
C ASP A 230 -14.49 2.32 2.91
N ALA A 231 -13.41 2.29 3.67
CA ALA A 231 -12.94 3.43 4.46
C ALA A 231 -12.24 4.52 3.62
N ALA A 232 -11.92 4.27 2.38
CA ALA A 232 -11.04 5.15 1.59
C ALA A 232 -11.56 6.59 1.49
N ASP A 233 -12.85 6.80 1.21
CA ASP A 233 -13.42 8.15 1.12
C ASP A 233 -13.32 8.88 2.45
N CYS A 234 -13.65 8.21 3.54
CA CYS A 234 -13.54 8.76 4.89
C CYS A 234 -12.10 9.13 5.23
N VAL A 235 -11.14 8.27 4.91
CA VAL A 235 -9.70 8.53 5.15
C VAL A 235 -9.25 9.76 4.36
N ILE A 236 -9.55 9.83 3.08
CA ILE A 236 -9.15 10.97 2.23
C ILE A 236 -9.78 12.26 2.73
N ASP A 237 -11.09 12.26 2.92
CA ASP A 237 -11.82 13.45 3.35
C ASP A 237 -11.41 13.89 4.76
N GLY A 238 -11.22 12.93 5.67
CA GLY A 238 -10.78 13.20 7.04
C GLY A 238 -9.38 13.77 7.12
N LEU A 239 -8.44 13.25 6.33
CA LEU A 239 -7.09 13.80 6.24
C LEU A 239 -7.11 15.23 5.69
N ARG A 240 -7.86 15.47 4.64
CA ARG A 240 -8.00 16.81 4.05
C ARG A 240 -8.66 17.80 5.02
N ALA A 241 -9.64 17.36 5.80
CA ALA A 241 -10.25 18.18 6.83
C ALA A 241 -9.26 18.59 7.94
N LYS A 242 -8.22 17.80 8.18
CA LYS A 242 -7.10 18.14 9.06
C LYS A 242 -6.04 19.03 8.38
N GLY A 243 -6.20 19.35 7.12
CA GLY A 243 -5.21 20.08 6.34
C GLY A 243 -4.07 19.20 5.81
N LEU A 244 -4.25 17.88 5.76
CA LEU A 244 -3.26 16.95 5.24
C LEU A 244 -3.67 16.46 3.86
N GLU A 245 -2.73 16.47 2.91
CA GLU A 245 -2.98 16.01 1.54
C GLU A 245 -2.37 14.63 1.29
N PRO A 246 -3.19 13.63 0.88
CA PRO A 246 -2.66 12.32 0.50
C PRO A 246 -1.89 12.42 -0.82
N VAL A 247 -0.64 11.99 -0.78
CA VAL A 247 0.26 11.94 -1.94
C VAL A 247 0.94 10.58 -2.03
N SER A 248 1.52 10.29 -3.19
CA SER A 248 2.35 9.09 -3.34
C SER A 248 3.63 9.18 -2.50
N LEU A 249 4.21 8.04 -2.17
CA LEU A 249 5.54 8.00 -1.51
C LEU A 249 6.60 8.72 -2.32
N ASP A 250 6.55 8.61 -3.64
CA ASP A 250 7.50 9.31 -4.51
C ASP A 250 7.40 10.83 -4.39
N ARG A 251 6.22 11.34 -4.07
CA ARG A 251 6.03 12.77 -3.82
C ARG A 251 6.42 13.16 -2.39
N LEU A 252 6.07 12.32 -1.42
CA LEU A 252 6.38 12.57 0.00
C LEU A 252 7.90 12.59 0.23
N LEU A 253 8.60 11.66 -0.38
CA LEU A 253 10.05 11.46 -0.24
C LEU A 253 10.68 11.39 -1.64
N ARG A 254 11.01 12.55 -2.20
CA ARG A 254 11.47 12.68 -3.59
C ARG A 254 12.84 12.05 -3.85
N THR A 255 13.70 12.05 -2.86
CA THR A 255 15.09 11.59 -3.00
C THR A 255 15.46 10.62 -1.88
N PRO A 256 14.80 9.45 -1.81
CA PRO A 256 15.12 8.49 -0.78
C PRO A 256 16.51 7.91 -0.99
N VAL A 257 17.19 7.62 0.11
CA VAL A 257 18.54 7.04 0.11
C VAL A 257 18.43 5.52 0.13
N ALA A 258 19.08 4.86 -0.84
CA ALA A 258 19.08 3.40 -0.93
C ALA A 258 19.54 2.76 0.39
N GLY A 259 18.81 1.75 0.83
CA GLY A 259 19.07 1.03 2.08
C GLY A 259 18.52 1.69 3.34
N LYS A 260 18.15 2.97 3.28
CA LYS A 260 17.61 3.69 4.45
C LYS A 260 16.18 3.26 4.75
N ARG A 261 15.84 3.24 6.03
CA ARG A 261 14.50 2.96 6.54
C ARG A 261 13.75 4.28 6.76
N TYR A 262 12.55 4.37 6.19
CA TYR A 262 11.69 5.55 6.35
C TYR A 262 10.40 5.14 7.05
N TYR A 263 10.18 5.69 8.23
CA TYR A 263 8.94 5.51 9.01
C TYR A 263 7.96 6.66 8.76
N ALA A 264 8.50 7.79 8.36
CA ALA A 264 7.81 9.02 8.02
C ALA A 264 8.81 9.93 7.29
N ARG A 265 8.33 11.07 6.78
CA ARG A 265 9.22 12.14 6.34
C ARG A 265 9.64 12.95 7.56
N GLY A 266 10.91 12.91 7.88
CA GLY A 266 11.47 13.58 9.05
C GLY A 266 11.21 12.83 10.32
#